data_21f71d7d6e78fc664fb7708b9eab105e
#
_entry.id   21f71d7d6e78fc664fb7708b9eab105e
#
_cell.length_a   1.000
_cell.length_b   1.000
_cell.length_c   1.000
_cell.angle_alpha   90.00
_cell.angle_beta   90.00
_cell.angle_gamma   90.00
#
_symmetry.space_group_name_H-M   'P 1'
#
loop_
_entity.id
_entity.type
_entity.pdbx_description
1 polymer ?
#
loop_
_entity_poly.entity_id
_entity_poly.type
_entity_poly.pdbx_seq_one_letter_code
_entity_poly.pdbx_strand_id
1 'polypeptide(L)'
;AYVARLLNDRRAHPREDFLTSYARATAEEGKLTESEIRVQMAGVILAGSDTTRTGTASILSQLLQHPDQWAMVCADPDKWKRAAVEEGLRYDPPV
;
A
#
# COMPACT_ATOMS: atom_id res chain seq x y z
N ALA A 1 8.05 2.47 -20.46
CA ALA A 1 8.53 1.26 -19.95
C ALA A 1 7.48 0.41 -19.23
N TYR A 2 7.72 -0.12 -18.01
CA TYR A 2 6.85 -1.14 -17.38
C TYR A 2 5.41 -0.68 -17.14
N VAL A 3 5.22 0.45 -16.47
CA VAL A 3 3.89 1.01 -16.15
C VAL A 3 3.05 1.28 -17.40
N ALA A 4 3.66 1.86 -18.44
CA ALA A 4 2.95 2.12 -19.70
C ALA A 4 2.46 0.82 -20.37
N ARG A 5 3.26 -0.25 -20.32
CA ARG A 5 2.89 -1.55 -20.85
C ARG A 5 1.73 -2.18 -20.08
N LEU A 6 1.74 -2.08 -18.74
CA LEU A 6 0.64 -2.54 -17.90
C LEU A 6 -0.67 -1.80 -18.17
N LEU A 7 -0.63 -0.47 -18.27
CA LEU A 7 -1.82 0.34 -18.55
C LEU A 7 -2.41 0.00 -19.93
N ASN A 8 -1.57 -0.14 -20.95
CA ASN A 8 -2.02 -0.53 -22.27
C ASN A 8 -2.63 -1.95 -22.29
N ASP A 9 -2.03 -2.89 -21.56
CA ASP A 9 -2.61 -4.24 -21.42
C ASP A 9 -3.99 -4.17 -20.75
N ARG A 10 -4.18 -3.37 -19.68
CA ARG A 10 -5.47 -3.25 -19.01
C ARG A 10 -6.52 -2.51 -19.81
N ARG A 11 -6.13 -1.61 -20.70
CA ARG A 11 -7.05 -0.97 -21.66
C ARG A 11 -7.54 -1.96 -22.72
N ALA A 12 -6.64 -2.82 -23.20
CA ALA A 12 -6.97 -3.85 -24.19
C ALA A 12 -7.70 -5.06 -23.59
N HIS A 13 -7.29 -5.46 -22.38
CA HIS A 13 -7.78 -6.63 -21.66
C HIS A 13 -8.16 -6.26 -20.22
N PRO A 14 -9.35 -5.65 -19.99
CA PRO A 14 -9.83 -5.27 -18.67
C PRO A 14 -9.92 -6.48 -17.73
N ARG A 15 -9.57 -6.28 -16.44
CA ARG A 15 -9.66 -7.28 -15.37
C ARG A 15 -10.34 -6.68 -14.14
N GLU A 16 -10.68 -7.50 -13.16
CA GLU A 16 -11.14 -7.02 -11.86
C GLU A 16 -9.94 -6.62 -10.97
N ASP A 17 -9.24 -5.54 -11.35
CA ASP A 17 -8.10 -5.03 -10.62
C ASP A 17 -8.08 -3.49 -10.58
N PHE A 18 -7.27 -2.96 -9.67
CA PHE A 18 -7.08 -1.52 -9.50
C PHE A 18 -6.62 -0.83 -10.79
N LEU A 19 -5.72 -1.46 -11.55
CA LEU A 19 -5.19 -0.87 -12.79
C LEU A 19 -6.27 -0.67 -13.85
N THR A 20 -7.20 -1.60 -13.97
CA THR A 20 -8.36 -1.49 -14.89
C THR A 20 -9.26 -0.34 -14.47
N SER A 21 -9.59 -0.26 -13.17
CA SER A 21 -10.42 0.83 -12.63
C SER A 21 -9.75 2.18 -12.81
N TYR A 22 -8.45 2.27 -12.54
CA TYR A 22 -7.67 3.49 -12.72
C TYR A 22 -7.56 3.90 -14.19
N ALA A 23 -7.27 2.96 -15.09
CA ALA A 23 -7.18 3.24 -16.53
C ALA A 23 -8.51 3.74 -17.10
N ARG A 24 -9.63 3.21 -16.60
CA ARG A 24 -10.98 3.64 -16.99
C ARG A 24 -11.30 5.04 -16.46
N ALA A 25 -11.12 5.29 -15.17
CA ALA A 25 -11.39 6.57 -14.54
C ALA A 25 -10.57 7.71 -15.18
N THR A 26 -9.28 7.49 -15.47
CA THR A 26 -8.45 8.49 -16.13
C THR A 26 -8.84 8.75 -17.59
N ALA A 27 -9.37 7.76 -18.29
CA ALA A 27 -9.90 7.93 -19.64
C ALA A 27 -11.22 8.71 -19.65
N GLU A 28 -12.12 8.44 -18.71
CA GLU A 28 -13.43 9.10 -18.60
C GLU A 28 -13.29 10.56 -18.16
N GLU A 29 -12.42 10.86 -17.22
CA GLU A 29 -12.22 12.24 -16.72
C GLU A 29 -11.46 13.14 -17.70
N GLY A 30 -10.60 12.59 -18.54
CA GLY A 30 -9.84 13.31 -19.58
C GLY A 30 -8.91 14.42 -19.07
N LYS A 31 -8.65 14.46 -17.74
CA LYS A 31 -7.91 15.55 -17.07
C LYS A 31 -6.40 15.34 -17.00
N LEU A 32 -5.95 14.11 -17.23
CA LEU A 32 -4.54 13.72 -17.09
C LEU A 32 -3.94 13.31 -18.41
N THR A 33 -2.72 13.77 -18.65
CA THR A 33 -1.90 13.31 -19.76
C THR A 33 -1.36 11.90 -19.52
N GLU A 34 -0.97 11.20 -20.57
CA GLU A 34 -0.32 9.89 -20.47
C GLU A 34 0.95 9.91 -19.61
N SER A 35 1.66 11.03 -19.59
CA SER A 35 2.84 11.21 -18.76
C SER A 35 2.47 11.29 -17.27
N GLU A 36 1.47 12.08 -16.93
CA GLU A 36 0.98 12.22 -15.55
C GLU A 36 0.42 10.92 -15.00
N ILE A 37 -0.36 10.18 -15.81
CA ILE A 37 -0.86 8.86 -15.45
C ILE A 37 0.29 7.91 -15.10
N ARG A 38 1.34 7.89 -15.92
CA ARG A 38 2.52 7.05 -15.67
C ARG A 38 3.28 7.43 -14.41
N VAL A 39 3.44 8.72 -14.17
CA VAL A 39 4.11 9.24 -12.96
C VAL A 39 3.30 8.89 -11.71
N GLN A 40 1.99 9.10 -11.74
CA GLN A 40 1.12 8.75 -10.61
C GLN A 40 1.15 7.26 -10.30
N MET A 41 1.09 6.39 -11.31
CA MET A 41 1.18 4.94 -11.09
C MET A 41 2.53 4.50 -10.54
N ALA A 42 3.63 5.09 -11.02
CA ALA A 42 4.95 4.83 -10.44
C ALA A 42 5.01 5.30 -8.98
N GLY A 43 4.42 6.45 -8.67
CA GLY A 43 4.29 6.98 -7.31
C GLY A 43 3.52 6.05 -6.38
N VAL A 44 2.38 5.50 -6.81
CA VAL A 44 1.59 4.53 -6.01
C VAL A 44 2.40 3.26 -5.71
N ILE A 45 3.10 2.73 -6.70
CA ILE A 45 3.95 1.53 -6.52
C ILE A 45 5.07 1.82 -5.51
N LEU A 46 5.76 2.94 -5.67
CA LEU A 46 6.87 3.33 -4.81
C LEU A 46 6.40 3.60 -3.37
N ALA A 47 5.38 4.44 -3.23
CA ALA A 47 4.84 4.83 -1.93
C ALA A 47 4.25 3.62 -1.15
N GLY A 48 3.54 2.74 -1.83
CA GLY A 48 2.94 1.55 -1.20
C GLY A 48 3.92 0.41 -0.93
N SER A 49 5.12 0.46 -1.50
CA SER A 49 6.11 -0.61 -1.33
C SER A 49 7.01 -0.40 -0.13
N ASP A 50 7.70 0.72 -0.05
CA ASP A 50 8.77 0.95 0.92
C ASP A 50 8.24 1.28 2.31
N THR A 51 7.31 2.22 2.40
CA THR A 51 6.71 2.64 3.68
C THR A 51 5.98 1.50 4.38
N THR A 52 5.21 0.70 3.65
CA THR A 52 4.47 -0.44 4.21
C THR A 52 5.42 -1.51 4.72
N ARG A 53 6.49 -1.83 3.99
CA ARG A 53 7.50 -2.80 4.44
C ARG A 53 8.23 -2.32 5.69
N THR A 54 8.70 -1.08 5.66
CA THR A 54 9.43 -0.49 6.80
C THR A 54 8.53 -0.41 8.03
N GLY A 55 7.32 0.11 7.91
CA GLY A 55 6.36 0.19 9.01
C GLY A 55 6.00 -1.18 9.59
N THR A 56 5.78 -2.19 8.73
CA THR A 56 5.52 -3.56 9.19
C THR A 56 6.70 -4.14 9.95
N ALA A 57 7.91 -3.98 9.42
CA ALA A 57 9.13 -4.48 10.07
C ALA A 57 9.37 -3.80 11.42
N SER A 58 9.14 -2.50 11.51
CA SER A 58 9.27 -1.73 12.74
C SER A 58 8.26 -2.19 13.79
N ILE A 59 6.97 -2.29 13.46
CA ILE A 59 5.93 -2.78 14.37
C ILE A 59 6.25 -4.18 14.89
N LEU A 60 6.63 -5.10 14.01
CA LEU A 60 7.00 -6.46 14.43
C LEU A 60 8.24 -6.47 15.32
N SER A 61 9.25 -5.67 14.99
CA SER A 61 10.45 -5.54 15.82
C SER A 61 10.13 -5.05 17.24
N GLN A 62 9.25 -4.05 17.36
CA GLN A 62 8.82 -3.53 18.65
C GLN A 62 8.01 -4.58 19.44
N LEU A 63 7.07 -5.24 18.82
CA LEU A 63 6.27 -6.28 19.49
C LEU A 63 7.13 -7.46 19.95
N LEU A 64 8.12 -7.88 19.17
CA LEU A 64 9.04 -8.96 19.56
C LEU A 64 9.97 -8.58 20.73
N GLN A 65 10.25 -7.29 20.92
CA GLN A 65 10.99 -6.79 22.08
C GLN A 65 10.10 -6.64 23.33
N HIS A 66 8.76 -6.74 23.18
CA HIS A 66 7.78 -6.68 24.27
C HIS A 66 6.90 -7.94 24.26
N PRO A 67 7.40 -9.08 24.77
CA PRO A 67 6.72 -10.38 24.67
C PRO A 67 5.32 -10.43 25.29
N ASP A 68 5.09 -9.65 26.33
CA ASP A 68 3.78 -9.48 26.98
C ASP A 68 2.74 -8.85 26.04
N GLN A 69 3.12 -7.80 25.34
CA GLN A 69 2.28 -7.13 24.34
C GLN A 69 2.06 -8.02 23.11
N TRP A 70 3.10 -8.71 22.64
CA TRP A 70 2.98 -9.70 21.58
C TRP A 70 2.00 -10.81 21.94
N ALA A 71 2.07 -11.34 23.16
CA ALA A 71 1.14 -12.36 23.65
C ALA A 71 -0.31 -11.85 23.68
N MET A 72 -0.54 -10.58 24.06
CA MET A 72 -1.88 -9.97 24.02
C MET A 72 -2.44 -9.92 22.58
N VAL A 73 -1.64 -9.48 21.62
CA VAL A 73 -2.04 -9.43 20.21
C VAL A 73 -2.35 -10.83 19.68
N CYS A 74 -1.52 -11.82 20.00
CA CYS A 74 -1.72 -13.21 19.58
C CYS A 74 -2.97 -13.84 20.22
N ALA A 75 -3.26 -13.51 21.48
CA ALA A 75 -4.42 -14.08 22.20
C ALA A 75 -5.76 -13.57 21.65
N ASP A 76 -5.85 -12.30 21.24
CA ASP A 76 -7.06 -11.70 20.66
C ASP A 76 -6.69 -10.67 19.57
N PRO A 77 -6.35 -11.15 18.35
CA PRO A 77 -5.97 -10.27 17.26
C PRO A 77 -7.06 -9.28 16.85
N ASP A 78 -8.32 -9.68 16.93
CA ASP A 78 -9.43 -8.81 16.52
C ASP A 78 -9.59 -7.60 17.42
N LYS A 79 -9.28 -7.76 18.69
CA LYS A 79 -9.27 -6.68 19.68
C LYS A 79 -8.05 -5.76 19.54
N TRP A 80 -6.86 -6.33 19.35
CA TRP A 80 -5.61 -5.61 19.54
C TRP A 80 -4.87 -5.21 18.27
N LYS A 81 -5.14 -5.85 17.12
CA LYS A 81 -4.41 -5.58 15.86
C LYS A 81 -4.39 -4.11 15.46
N ARG A 82 -5.51 -3.42 15.58
CA ARG A 82 -5.60 -2.00 15.20
C ARG A 82 -4.76 -1.12 16.12
N ALA A 83 -4.91 -1.29 17.44
CA ALA A 83 -4.17 -0.54 18.42
C ALA A 83 -2.65 -0.78 18.29
N ALA A 84 -2.23 -2.03 18.04
CA ALA A 84 -0.83 -2.38 17.82
C ALA A 84 -0.24 -1.68 16.57
N VAL A 85 -0.99 -1.62 15.48
CA VAL A 85 -0.56 -0.93 14.26
C VAL A 85 -0.49 0.59 14.49
N GLU A 86 -1.53 1.19 15.07
CA GLU A 86 -1.59 2.63 15.32
C GLU A 86 -0.47 3.07 16.28
N GLU A 87 -0.23 2.34 17.36
CA GLU A 87 0.83 2.65 18.31
C GLU A 87 2.22 2.40 17.71
N GLY A 88 2.40 1.33 16.96
CA GLY A 88 3.67 1.06 16.30
C GLY A 88 4.06 2.15 15.30
N LEU A 89 3.11 2.62 14.48
CA LEU A 89 3.34 3.73 13.56
C LEU A 89 3.56 5.07 14.27
N ARG A 90 2.94 5.27 15.44
CA ARG A 90 3.18 6.46 16.26
C ARG A 90 4.58 6.45 16.87
N TYR A 91 5.04 5.29 17.34
CA TYR A 91 6.29 5.13 18.06
C TYR A 91 7.51 5.21 17.15
N ASP A 92 7.45 4.52 16.03
CA ASP A 92 8.53 4.43 15.05
C ASP A 92 7.96 4.50 13.61
N PRO A 93 7.68 5.72 13.13
CA PRO A 93 7.07 5.89 11.81
C PRO A 93 8.04 5.52 10.69
N PRO A 94 7.54 5.01 9.54
CA PRO A 94 8.37 4.63 8.41
C PRO A 94 8.96 5.80 7.62
N VAL A 95 8.52 7.02 7.88
CA VAL A 95 8.97 8.29 7.26
C VAL A 95 8.92 9.43 8.26
#